data_2e9ee1f60212f739eeb05f1f394eed78
#
_entry.id   2e9ee1f60212f739eeb05f1f394eed78
#
_cell.length_a   1.000
_cell.length_b   1.000
_cell.length_c   1.000
_cell.angle_alpha   90.00
_cell.angle_beta   90.00
_cell.angle_gamma   90.00
#
_symmetry.space_group_name_H-M   'P 1'
#
loop_
_entity.id
_entity.type
_entity.pdbx_description
1 polymer ?
#
loop_
_entity_poly.entity_id
_entity_poly.type
_entity_poly.pdbx_seq_one_letter_code
_entity_poly.pdbx_strand_id
1 'polypeptide(L)' 'MSPRVLFEQDLETLKNKVSEMGEHAEISYDRMVYGIRENKEDILKTLLNTDHTMVDMQRSIEAMCLSLLTRQQ' A
#
# COMPACT_ATOMS: atom_id res chain seq x y z
N MET A 1 12.75 -25.92 -3.07
CA MET A 1 13.00 -24.59 -3.66
C MET A 1 14.18 -23.94 -2.90
N SER A 2 15.12 -23.36 -3.62
CA SER A 2 16.30 -22.79 -2.98
C SER A 2 15.96 -21.51 -2.22
N PRO A 3 16.73 -21.17 -1.17
CA PRO A 3 16.54 -19.91 -0.45
C PRO A 3 16.66 -18.68 -1.34
N ARG A 4 17.53 -18.75 -2.35
CA ARG A 4 17.70 -17.64 -3.29
C ARG A 4 16.44 -17.42 -4.14
N VAL A 5 15.80 -18.49 -4.61
CA VAL A 5 14.56 -18.40 -5.38
C VAL A 5 13.44 -17.82 -4.53
N LEU A 6 13.33 -18.27 -3.29
CA LEU A 6 12.34 -17.72 -2.35
C LEU A 6 12.56 -16.23 -2.09
N PHE A 7 13.82 -15.83 -1.93
CA PHE A 7 14.18 -14.43 -1.72
C PHE A 7 13.76 -13.56 -2.92
N GLU A 8 14.06 -14.03 -4.14
CA GLU A 8 13.68 -13.30 -5.37
C GLU A 8 12.16 -13.20 -5.52
N GLN A 9 11.43 -14.28 -5.18
CA GLN A 9 9.97 -14.26 -5.21
C GLN A 9 9.40 -13.26 -4.21
N ASP A 10 10.00 -13.18 -3.02
CA ASP A 10 9.56 -12.24 -1.99
C ASP A 10 9.85 -10.79 -2.38
N LEU A 11 10.95 -10.54 -3.09
CA LEU A 11 11.22 -9.21 -3.65
C LEU A 11 10.15 -8.81 -4.66
N GLU A 12 9.71 -9.75 -5.50
CA GLU A 12 8.64 -9.48 -6.46
C GLU A 12 7.31 -9.22 -5.75
N THR A 13 7.04 -9.99 -4.70
CA THR A 13 5.84 -9.76 -3.87
C THR A 13 5.89 -8.38 -3.22
N LEU A 14 7.04 -7.96 -2.70
CA LEU A 14 7.23 -6.64 -2.13
C LEU A 14 6.95 -5.53 -3.16
N LYS A 15 7.48 -5.69 -4.36
CA LYS A 15 7.25 -4.75 -5.46
C LYS A 15 5.75 -4.61 -5.75
N ASN A 16 5.04 -5.74 -5.80
CA ASN A 16 3.60 -5.74 -6.05
C ASN A 16 2.82 -5.04 -4.93
N LYS A 17 3.22 -5.25 -3.67
CA LYS A 17 2.60 -4.58 -2.52
C LYS A 17 2.79 -3.06 -2.59
N VAL A 18 3.98 -2.60 -2.96
CA VAL A 18 4.27 -1.17 -3.12
C VAL A 18 3.44 -0.58 -4.27
N SER A 19 3.33 -1.30 -5.37
CA SER A 19 2.51 -0.88 -6.51
C SER A 19 1.03 -0.76 -6.15
N GLU A 20 0.49 -1.72 -5.40
CA GLU A 20 -0.89 -1.68 -4.92
C GLU A 20 -1.14 -0.48 -4.00
N MET A 21 -0.18 -0.21 -3.12
CA MET A 21 -0.27 0.97 -2.25
C MET A 21 -0.28 2.26 -3.06
N GLY A 22 0.56 2.34 -4.09
CA GLY A 22 0.58 3.49 -5.00
C GLY A 22 -0.73 3.69 -5.73
N GLU A 23 -1.34 2.60 -6.23
CA GLU A 23 -2.65 2.66 -6.87
C GLU A 23 -3.73 3.14 -5.91
N HIS A 24 -3.72 2.63 -4.68
CA HIS A 24 -4.68 3.03 -3.66
C HIS A 24 -4.55 4.53 -3.36
N ALA A 25 -3.33 5.02 -3.24
CA ALA A 25 -3.07 6.44 -2.99
C ALA A 25 -3.58 7.31 -4.13
N GLU A 26 -3.36 6.87 -5.38
CA GLU A 26 -3.80 7.59 -6.57
C GLU A 26 -5.34 7.67 -6.65
N ILE A 27 -6.01 6.55 -6.42
CA ILE A 27 -7.48 6.51 -6.41
C ILE A 27 -8.04 7.40 -5.30
N SER A 28 -7.44 7.35 -4.12
CA SER A 28 -7.88 8.20 -2.99
C SER A 28 -7.68 9.67 -3.30
N TYR A 29 -6.58 10.03 -3.94
CA TYR A 29 -6.32 11.40 -4.38
C TYR A 29 -7.38 11.88 -5.38
N ASP A 30 -7.68 11.06 -6.39
CA ASP A 30 -8.67 11.41 -7.41
C ASP A 30 -10.05 11.62 -6.79
N ARG A 31 -10.44 10.76 -5.84
CA ARG A 31 -11.69 10.90 -5.11
C ARG A 31 -11.73 12.17 -4.28
N MET A 32 -10.60 12.49 -3.63
CA MET A 32 -10.50 13.71 -2.84
C MET A 32 -10.67 14.95 -3.72
N VAL A 33 -9.98 15.00 -4.86
CA VAL A 33 -10.09 16.11 -5.80
C VAL A 33 -11.52 16.24 -6.32
N TYR A 34 -12.14 15.13 -6.68
CA TYR A 34 -13.54 15.11 -7.11
C TYR A 34 -14.46 15.65 -6.01
N GLY A 35 -14.29 15.17 -4.78
CA GLY A 35 -15.09 15.62 -3.65
C GLY A 35 -14.96 17.11 -3.38
N ILE A 36 -13.77 17.67 -3.52
CA ILE A 36 -13.52 19.10 -3.34
C ILE A 36 -14.17 19.90 -4.47
N ARG A 37 -13.94 19.50 -5.72
CA ARG A 37 -14.47 20.22 -6.90
C ARG A 37 -15.98 20.22 -6.94
N GLU A 38 -16.59 19.10 -6.60
CA GLU A 38 -18.04 18.91 -6.65
C GLU A 38 -18.74 19.18 -5.32
N ASN A 39 -17.99 19.63 -4.32
CA ASN A 39 -18.49 19.92 -2.97
C ASN A 39 -19.23 18.73 -2.35
N LYS A 40 -18.64 17.54 -2.43
CA LYS A 40 -19.21 16.28 -1.91
C LYS A 40 -18.64 15.98 -0.53
N GLU A 41 -19.20 16.57 0.52
CA GLU A 41 -18.74 16.38 1.89
C GLU A 41 -18.76 14.93 2.35
N ASP A 42 -19.77 14.16 1.93
CA ASP A 42 -19.90 12.75 2.28
C ASP A 42 -18.72 11.90 1.77
N ILE A 43 -18.27 12.18 0.54
CA ILE A 43 -17.10 11.51 -0.04
C ILE A 43 -15.85 11.87 0.77
N LEU A 44 -15.66 13.15 1.08
CA LEU A 44 -14.49 13.61 1.84
C LEU A 44 -14.47 13.01 3.25
N LYS A 45 -15.61 12.96 3.94
CA LYS A 45 -15.72 12.34 5.26
C LYS A 45 -15.40 10.85 5.21
N THR A 46 -15.87 10.15 4.19
CA THR A 46 -15.58 8.74 4.00
C THR A 46 -14.08 8.50 3.82
N LEU A 47 -13.42 9.31 3.00
CA LEU A 47 -11.97 9.22 2.77
C LEU A 47 -11.18 9.46 4.05
N LEU A 48 -11.59 10.44 4.87
CA LEU A 48 -10.92 10.76 6.11
C LEU A 48 -11.08 9.65 7.17
N ASN A 49 -12.21 8.95 7.14
CA ASN A 49 -12.53 7.95 8.16
C ASN A 49 -12.07 6.53 7.84
N THR A 50 -11.74 6.24 6.59
CA THR A 50 -11.47 4.87 6.15
C THR A 50 -10.03 4.61 5.74
N ASP A 51 -9.09 5.41 6.18
CA ASP A 51 -7.69 5.27 5.77
C ASP A 51 -6.94 4.16 6.51
N HIS A 52 -7.67 3.20 7.08
CA HIS A 52 -7.10 1.98 7.65
C HIS A 52 -6.42 1.12 6.59
N THR A 53 -6.95 1.13 5.37
CA THR A 53 -6.37 0.36 4.26
C THR A 53 -4.92 0.78 3.97
N MET A 54 -4.65 2.09 3.96
CA MET A 54 -3.31 2.62 3.71
C MET A 54 -2.35 2.23 4.83
N VAL A 55 -2.80 2.33 6.08
CA VAL A 55 -2.00 1.93 7.24
C VAL A 55 -1.68 0.43 7.20
N ASP A 56 -2.67 -0.40 6.87
CA ASP A 56 -2.49 -1.85 6.78
C ASP A 56 -1.51 -2.21 5.65
N MET A 57 -1.61 -1.55 4.51
CA MET A 57 -0.67 -1.74 3.40
C MET A 57 0.75 -1.38 3.82
N GLN A 58 0.92 -0.24 4.50
CA GLN A 58 2.21 0.21 4.99
C GLN A 58 2.83 -0.80 5.96
N ARG A 59 2.05 -1.29 6.91
CA ARG A 59 2.50 -2.28 7.89
C ARG A 59 2.92 -3.59 7.24
N SER A 60 2.16 -4.03 6.24
CA SER A 60 2.48 -5.24 5.49
C SER A 60 3.82 -5.10 4.74
N ILE A 61 4.04 -3.94 4.12
CA ILE A 61 5.29 -3.63 3.42
C ILE A 61 6.47 -3.59 4.40
N GLU A 62 6.30 -2.90 5.53
CA GLU A 62 7.34 -2.81 6.56
C GLU A 62 7.74 -4.19 7.10
N ALA A 63 6.74 -5.03 7.40
CA ALA A 63 6.98 -6.39 7.89
C ALA A 63 7.77 -7.22 6.89
N MET A 64 7.43 -7.11 5.60
CA MET A 64 8.13 -7.83 4.55
C MET A 64 9.57 -7.32 4.37
N CYS A 65 9.78 -6.01 4.44
CA CYS A 65 11.12 -5.43 4.39
C CYS A 65 12.01 -5.95 5.52
N LEU A 66 11.49 -5.98 6.75
CA LEU A 66 12.22 -6.50 7.90
C LEU A 66 12.56 -7.98 7.73
N SER A 67 11.59 -8.77 7.25
CA SER A 67 11.80 -10.20 6.98
C SER A 67 12.89 -10.42 5.95
N LEU A 68 12.89 -9.65 4.87
CA LEU A 68 13.90 -9.76 3.81
C LEU A 68 15.27 -9.35 4.31
N LEU A 69 15.37 -8.28 5.09
CA LEU A 69 16.65 -7.85 5.69
C LEU A 69 17.23 -8.92 6.60
N THR A 70 16.39 -9.54 7.43
CA THR A 70 16.81 -10.60 8.35
C THR A 70 17.36 -11.80 7.59
N ARG A 71 16.74 -12.17 6.48
CA ARG A 71 17.16 -13.33 5.69
C ARG A 71 18.44 -13.10 4.90
N GLN A 72 18.81 -11.84 4.62
CA GLN A 72 20.07 -11.54 3.96
C GLN A 72 21.30 -11.74 4.86
N GLN A 73 21.08 -11.72 6.15
CA GLN A 73 22.17 -11.92 7.11
C GLN A 73 22.43 -13.40 7.33
#